data_2d0601915f55325e410009fc9c88d8be
#
_entry.id   2d0601915f55325e410009fc9c88d8be
#
_cell.length_a   1.000
_cell.length_b   1.000
_cell.length_c   1.000
_cell.angle_alpha   90.00
_cell.angle_beta   90.00
_cell.angle_gamma   90.00
#
_symmetry.space_group_name_H-M   'P 1'
#
loop_
_entity.id
_entity.type
_entity.pdbx_description
1 polymer ?
#
loop_
_entity_poly.entity_id
_entity_poly.type
_entity_poly.pdbx_seq_one_letter_code
_entity_poly.pdbx_strand_id
1 'polypeptide(L)'
;MSRSLYGKLALVLLFLFCAVGVLYTLLTVFTTRMYQQEVNQKLNRALARNIVADQLLSSQGEVSPYALKELFHLLMVINPSIEMYLLDENGGIVNFSAPTEKVKRSAVSLEPIHRFLTEADAFPILGDDPRDATRQKVFSVSAIPLH
;
A
#
# COMPACT_ATOMS: atom_id res chain seq x y z
N MET A 1 20.34 -31.69 44.35
CA MET A 1 20.35 -30.22 44.61
C MET A 1 18.92 -29.75 44.68
N SER A 2 18.39 -29.48 45.86
CA SER A 2 17.04 -28.92 46.06
C SER A 2 17.04 -27.47 45.64
N ARG A 3 16.50 -27.19 44.47
CA ARG A 3 16.23 -25.78 44.06
C ARG A 3 15.27 -25.19 45.09
N SER A 4 15.73 -24.17 45.81
CA SER A 4 14.92 -23.42 46.77
C SER A 4 13.58 -23.02 46.16
N LEU A 5 12.49 -23.10 46.89
CA LEU A 5 11.15 -22.68 46.48
C LEU A 5 11.20 -21.27 45.86
N TYR A 6 11.98 -20.37 46.44
CA TYR A 6 12.21 -19.02 45.94
C TYR A 6 12.85 -19.01 44.56
N GLY A 7 13.80 -19.89 44.24
CA GLY A 7 14.40 -19.98 42.91
C GLY A 7 13.42 -20.44 41.85
N LYS A 8 12.51 -21.35 42.16
CA LYS A 8 11.44 -21.78 41.25
C LYS A 8 10.45 -20.64 41.00
N LEU A 9 10.05 -19.93 42.06
CA LEU A 9 9.14 -18.79 41.95
C LEU A 9 9.76 -17.66 41.11
N ALA A 10 11.03 -17.30 41.40
CA ALA A 10 11.75 -16.29 40.64
C ALA A 10 11.85 -16.64 39.15
N LEU A 11 12.08 -17.91 38.82
CA LEU A 11 12.19 -18.36 37.44
C LEU A 11 10.83 -18.27 36.71
N VAL A 12 9.74 -18.62 37.38
CA VAL A 12 8.37 -18.49 36.83
C VAL A 12 8.02 -17.03 36.60
N LEU A 13 8.32 -16.16 37.54
CA LEU A 13 8.07 -14.72 37.41
C LEU A 13 8.89 -14.10 36.27
N LEU A 14 10.17 -14.48 36.14
CA LEU A 14 11.03 -14.05 35.05
C LEU A 14 10.46 -14.49 33.71
N PHE A 15 10.05 -15.75 33.60
CA PHE A 15 9.44 -16.27 32.36
C PHE A 15 8.15 -15.53 32.01
N LEU A 16 7.28 -15.28 33.01
CA LEU A 16 6.05 -14.53 32.81
C LEU A 16 6.34 -13.09 32.33
N PHE A 17 7.30 -12.42 32.95
CA PHE A 17 7.70 -11.07 32.56
C PHE A 17 8.23 -11.01 31.12
N CYS A 18 9.08 -11.97 30.73
CA CYS A 18 9.58 -12.09 29.38
C CYS A 18 8.43 -12.36 28.38
N ALA A 19 7.50 -13.25 28.72
CA ALA A 19 6.35 -13.56 27.86
C ALA A 19 5.46 -12.33 27.61
N VAL A 20 5.16 -11.56 28.68
CA VAL A 20 4.40 -10.32 28.56
C VAL A 20 5.16 -9.27 27.72
N GLY A 21 6.48 -9.14 27.90
CA GLY A 21 7.32 -8.24 27.12
C GLY A 21 7.30 -8.55 25.63
N VAL A 22 7.43 -9.84 25.30
CA VAL A 22 7.36 -10.31 23.90
C VAL A 22 5.98 -10.04 23.31
N LEU A 23 4.91 -10.37 24.00
CA LEU A 23 3.54 -10.15 23.57
C LEU A 23 3.27 -8.65 23.32
N TYR A 24 3.69 -7.80 24.24
CA TYR A 24 3.56 -6.34 24.09
C TYR A 24 4.32 -5.81 22.90
N THR A 25 5.54 -6.28 22.67
CA THR A 25 6.36 -5.88 21.52
C THR A 25 5.70 -6.28 20.20
N LEU A 26 5.22 -7.52 20.10
CA LEU A 26 4.52 -8.02 18.91
C LEU A 26 3.27 -7.20 18.61
N LEU A 27 2.46 -6.93 19.64
CA LEU A 27 1.25 -6.12 19.52
C LEU A 27 1.56 -4.70 19.04
N THR A 28 2.58 -4.06 19.63
CA THR A 28 3.02 -2.71 19.28
C THR A 28 3.49 -2.65 17.82
N VAL A 29 4.32 -3.60 17.39
CA VAL A 29 4.81 -3.66 16.00
C VAL A 29 3.66 -3.85 15.03
N PHE A 30 2.72 -4.74 15.34
CA PHE A 30 1.55 -4.98 14.50
C PHE A 30 0.67 -3.74 14.36
N THR A 31 0.32 -3.10 15.47
CA THR A 31 -0.52 -1.90 15.50
C THR A 31 0.15 -0.73 14.76
N THR A 32 1.45 -0.53 14.97
CA THR A 32 2.21 0.54 14.31
C THR A 32 2.25 0.33 12.80
N ARG A 33 2.44 -0.89 12.33
CA ARG A 33 2.42 -1.20 10.88
C ARG A 33 1.06 -0.90 10.26
N MET A 34 -0.02 -1.32 10.90
CA MET A 34 -1.39 -1.04 10.41
C MET A 34 -1.65 0.47 10.34
N TYR A 35 -1.30 1.20 11.38
CA TYR A 35 -1.45 2.65 11.41
C TYR A 35 -0.65 3.36 10.31
N GLN A 36 0.61 2.97 10.10
CA GLN A 36 1.43 3.53 9.02
C GLN A 36 0.84 3.25 7.64
N GLN A 37 0.29 2.05 7.42
CA GLN A 37 -0.36 1.69 6.15
C GLN A 37 -1.59 2.56 5.90
N GLU A 38 -2.43 2.74 6.90
CA GLU A 38 -3.63 3.59 6.83
C GLU A 38 -3.27 5.05 6.51
N VAL A 39 -2.32 5.62 7.25
CA VAL A 39 -1.88 7.02 7.05
C VAL A 39 -1.31 7.20 5.65
N ASN A 40 -0.42 6.32 5.21
CA ASN A 40 0.16 6.38 3.87
C ASN A 40 -0.92 6.27 2.78
N GLN A 41 -1.91 5.40 2.96
CA GLN A 41 -2.99 5.24 2.00
C GLN A 41 -3.88 6.47 1.91
N LYS A 42 -4.21 7.11 3.04
CA LYS A 42 -4.98 8.36 3.10
C LYS A 42 -4.24 9.52 2.44
N LEU A 43 -2.94 9.67 2.72
CA LEU A 43 -2.10 10.72 2.10
C LEU A 43 -2.00 10.54 0.59
N ASN A 44 -1.75 9.31 0.13
CA ASN A 44 -1.61 9.01 -1.29
C ASN A 44 -2.94 9.10 -2.05
N ARG A 45 -4.09 8.96 -1.37
CA ARG A 45 -5.42 9.16 -1.97
C ARG A 45 -5.60 10.59 -2.48
N ALA A 46 -5.21 11.58 -1.68
CA ALA A 46 -5.26 12.98 -2.09
C ALA A 46 -4.31 13.26 -3.26
N LEU A 47 -3.11 12.68 -3.21
CA LEU A 47 -2.13 12.80 -4.28
C LEU A 47 -2.65 12.21 -5.60
N ALA A 48 -3.19 11.00 -5.60
CA ALA A 48 -3.75 10.35 -6.80
C ALA A 48 -4.89 11.16 -7.43
N ARG A 49 -5.77 11.73 -6.60
CA ARG A 49 -6.88 12.57 -7.07
C ARG A 49 -6.39 13.86 -7.72
N ASN A 50 -5.44 14.56 -7.10
CA ASN A 50 -4.90 15.81 -7.62
C ASN A 50 -4.15 15.59 -8.93
N ILE A 51 -3.41 14.50 -9.05
CA ILE A 51 -2.70 14.12 -10.28
C ILE A 51 -3.66 13.93 -11.44
N VAL A 52 -4.77 13.23 -11.23
CA VAL A 52 -5.77 13.02 -12.28
C VAL A 52 -6.44 14.34 -12.67
N ALA A 53 -6.79 15.18 -11.68
CA ALA A 53 -7.49 16.43 -11.92
C ALA A 53 -6.64 17.46 -12.69
N ASP A 54 -5.35 17.56 -12.36
CA ASP A 54 -4.52 18.68 -12.82
C ASP A 54 -3.63 18.36 -14.03
N GLN A 55 -3.26 17.11 -14.26
CA GLN A 55 -2.16 16.79 -15.17
C GLN A 55 -2.42 15.71 -16.21
N LEU A 56 -3.38 14.82 -16.02
CA LEU A 56 -3.58 13.67 -16.91
C LEU A 56 -4.57 13.89 -18.04
N LEU A 57 -5.51 14.80 -17.87
CA LEU A 57 -6.54 15.05 -18.85
C LEU A 57 -6.10 16.13 -19.83
N SER A 58 -6.04 15.78 -21.11
CA SER A 58 -5.96 16.78 -22.18
C SER A 58 -7.27 17.56 -22.26
N SER A 59 -7.27 18.67 -23.00
CA SER A 59 -8.47 19.47 -23.28
C SER A 59 -9.61 18.70 -23.97
N GLN A 60 -9.37 17.46 -24.39
CA GLN A 60 -10.33 16.56 -25.04
C GLN A 60 -10.76 15.38 -24.16
N GLY A 61 -10.34 15.33 -22.88
CA GLY A 61 -10.71 14.25 -21.97
C GLY A 61 -9.93 12.94 -22.15
N GLU A 62 -8.94 12.91 -23.04
CA GLU A 62 -8.08 11.75 -23.25
C GLU A 62 -6.80 11.84 -22.41
N VAL A 63 -6.31 10.68 -21.95
CA VAL A 63 -5.02 10.58 -21.23
C VAL A 63 -3.88 10.85 -22.23
N SER A 64 -3.22 12.00 -22.07
CA SER A 64 -2.07 12.34 -22.90
C SER A 64 -0.86 11.44 -22.58
N PRO A 65 -0.31 10.67 -23.55
CA PRO A 65 0.88 9.87 -23.33
C PRO A 65 2.10 10.69 -22.93
N TYR A 66 2.18 11.92 -23.38
CA TYR A 66 3.24 12.86 -23.01
C TYR A 66 3.12 13.29 -21.54
N ALA A 67 1.93 13.74 -21.12
CA ALA A 67 1.68 14.13 -19.74
C ALA A 67 1.91 12.97 -18.76
N LEU A 68 1.53 11.77 -19.14
CA LEU A 68 1.76 10.56 -18.34
C LEU A 68 3.27 10.27 -18.17
N LYS A 69 4.06 10.42 -19.21
CA LYS A 69 5.51 10.22 -19.17
C LYS A 69 6.21 11.28 -18.30
N GLU A 70 5.82 12.53 -18.43
CA GLU A 70 6.32 13.63 -17.61
C GLU A 70 5.99 13.41 -16.13
N LEU A 71 4.76 13.02 -15.84
CA LEU A 71 4.30 12.70 -14.51
C LEU A 71 5.09 11.54 -13.88
N PHE A 72 5.31 10.46 -14.63
CA PHE A 72 6.10 9.32 -14.15
C PHE A 72 7.53 9.74 -13.84
N HIS A 73 8.12 10.59 -14.68
CA HIS A 73 9.45 11.12 -14.44
C HIS A 73 9.51 11.99 -13.19
N LEU A 74 8.55 12.89 -13.02
CA LEU A 74 8.46 13.78 -11.87
C LEU A 74 8.32 12.98 -10.57
N LEU A 75 7.46 11.98 -10.54
CA LEU A 75 7.25 11.14 -9.36
C LEU A 75 8.47 10.30 -9.00
N MET A 76 9.18 9.75 -9.98
CA MET A 76 10.42 9.04 -9.73
C MET A 76 11.51 9.93 -9.10
N VAL A 77 11.53 11.21 -9.45
CA VAL A 77 12.48 12.18 -8.88
C VAL A 77 12.08 12.60 -7.46
N ILE A 78 10.78 12.84 -7.22
CA ILE A 78 10.29 13.32 -5.92
C ILE A 78 10.27 12.17 -4.89
N ASN A 79 9.77 11.02 -5.27
CA ASN A 79 9.69 9.86 -4.37
C ASN A 79 9.79 8.53 -5.14
N PRO A 80 10.98 7.97 -5.24
CA PRO A 80 11.21 6.71 -5.97
C PRO A 80 10.52 5.49 -5.34
N SER A 81 9.92 5.63 -4.16
CA SER A 81 9.15 4.58 -3.50
C SER A 81 7.70 4.50 -4.00
N ILE A 82 7.22 5.54 -4.69
CA ILE A 82 5.88 5.59 -5.28
C ILE A 82 5.97 5.04 -6.70
N GLU A 83 5.15 4.05 -6.99
CA GLU A 83 4.98 3.49 -8.32
C GLU A 83 3.56 3.75 -8.78
N MET A 84 3.41 4.20 -10.01
CA MET A 84 2.12 4.41 -10.65
C MET A 84 1.86 3.32 -11.69
N TYR A 85 0.60 2.94 -11.76
CA TYR A 85 0.09 1.97 -12.73
C TYR A 85 -1.19 2.54 -13.34
N LEU A 86 -1.23 2.56 -14.67
CA LEU A 86 -2.46 2.86 -15.42
C LEU A 86 -3.16 1.54 -15.71
N LEU A 87 -4.41 1.44 -15.31
CA LEU A 87 -5.24 0.24 -15.50
C LEU A 87 -6.35 0.51 -16.51
N ASP A 88 -6.71 -0.52 -17.25
CA ASP A 88 -7.93 -0.53 -18.05
C ASP A 88 -9.17 -0.91 -17.20
N GLU A 89 -10.34 -0.93 -17.83
CA GLU A 89 -11.62 -1.26 -17.19
C GLU A 89 -11.71 -2.73 -16.69
N ASN A 90 -10.81 -3.58 -17.12
CA ASN A 90 -10.74 -4.99 -16.73
C ASN A 90 -9.65 -5.24 -15.66
N GLY A 91 -8.94 -4.19 -15.23
CA GLY A 91 -7.81 -4.30 -14.32
C GLY A 91 -6.49 -4.66 -14.98
N GLY A 92 -6.44 -4.68 -16.31
CA GLY A 92 -5.21 -4.87 -17.08
C GLY A 92 -4.25 -3.70 -16.89
N ILE A 93 -2.97 -3.98 -16.69
CA ILE A 93 -1.94 -2.95 -16.53
C ILE A 93 -1.52 -2.47 -17.93
N VAL A 94 -1.95 -1.25 -18.30
CA VAL A 94 -1.70 -0.64 -19.59
C VAL A 94 -0.34 0.07 -19.63
N ASN A 95 0.00 0.76 -18.52
CA ASN A 95 1.25 1.51 -18.40
C ASN A 95 1.69 1.60 -16.94
N PHE A 96 2.98 1.81 -16.68
CA PHE A 96 3.51 1.89 -15.32
C PHE A 96 4.85 2.64 -15.27
N SER A 97 5.16 3.22 -14.10
CA SER A 97 6.43 3.90 -13.82
C SER A 97 7.52 2.98 -13.25
N ALA A 98 7.15 1.77 -12.81
CA ALA A 98 8.10 0.83 -12.23
C ALA A 98 9.10 0.27 -13.27
N PRO A 99 10.30 -0.21 -12.87
CA PRO A 99 11.19 -0.95 -13.76
C PRO A 99 10.50 -2.20 -14.32
N THR A 100 10.58 -2.37 -15.64
CA THR A 100 9.82 -3.43 -16.36
C THR A 100 10.12 -4.83 -15.84
N GLU A 101 11.36 -5.11 -15.47
CA GLU A 101 11.79 -6.39 -14.93
C GLU A 101 11.20 -6.72 -13.55
N LYS A 102 10.64 -5.72 -12.87
CA LYS A 102 10.05 -5.87 -11.54
C LYS A 102 8.55 -6.09 -11.57
N VAL A 103 7.87 -5.76 -12.66
CA VAL A 103 6.42 -5.97 -12.81
C VAL A 103 6.18 -7.41 -13.25
N LYS A 104 5.48 -8.17 -12.43
CA LYS A 104 5.24 -9.60 -12.62
C LYS A 104 3.79 -9.95 -12.95
N ARG A 105 2.86 -9.00 -12.74
CA ARG A 105 1.45 -9.16 -13.08
C ARG A 105 1.11 -8.35 -14.33
N SER A 106 0.28 -8.90 -15.18
CA SER A 106 -0.34 -8.17 -16.30
C SER A 106 -1.68 -7.52 -15.93
N ALA A 107 -2.28 -7.97 -14.84
CA ALA A 107 -3.56 -7.45 -14.34
C ALA A 107 -3.64 -7.55 -12.81
N VAL A 108 -4.52 -6.75 -12.22
CA VAL A 108 -4.84 -6.72 -10.80
C VAL A 108 -6.35 -6.88 -10.59
N SER A 109 -6.76 -7.38 -9.42
CA SER A 109 -8.17 -7.48 -9.06
C SER A 109 -8.81 -6.11 -8.90
N LEU A 110 -9.98 -5.93 -9.51
CA LEU A 110 -10.76 -4.69 -9.40
C LEU A 110 -11.59 -4.61 -8.11
N GLU A 111 -11.85 -5.71 -7.43
CA GLU A 111 -12.67 -5.72 -6.21
C GLU A 111 -12.11 -4.80 -5.12
N PRO A 112 -10.81 -4.84 -4.74
CA PRO A 112 -10.25 -3.89 -3.79
C PRO A 112 -10.27 -2.44 -4.29
N ILE A 113 -10.14 -2.24 -5.61
CA ILE A 113 -10.18 -0.91 -6.24
C ILE A 113 -11.58 -0.31 -6.11
N HIS A 114 -12.62 -1.06 -6.41
CA HIS A 114 -14.00 -0.62 -6.23
C HIS A 114 -14.31 -0.28 -4.77
N ARG A 115 -13.88 -1.12 -3.84
CA ARG A 115 -14.01 -0.84 -2.41
C ARG A 115 -13.33 0.48 -2.02
N PHE A 116 -12.11 0.71 -2.49
CA PHE A 116 -11.38 1.95 -2.22
C PHE A 116 -12.10 3.20 -2.75
N LEU A 117 -12.74 3.10 -3.91
CA LEU A 117 -13.47 4.22 -4.52
C LEU A 117 -14.81 4.51 -3.81
N THR A 118 -15.47 3.49 -3.29
CA THR A 118 -16.82 3.58 -2.69
C THR A 118 -16.80 3.72 -1.17
N GLU A 119 -15.87 3.07 -0.48
CA GLU A 119 -15.80 3.04 0.98
C GLU A 119 -14.79 4.08 1.48
N ALA A 120 -15.28 5.14 2.15
CA ALA A 120 -14.41 6.22 2.64
C ALA A 120 -13.58 5.87 3.89
N ASP A 121 -14.03 4.89 4.70
CA ASP A 121 -13.54 4.69 6.08
C ASP A 121 -12.92 3.31 6.37
N ALA A 122 -12.89 2.40 5.41
CA ALA A 122 -12.42 1.02 5.62
C ALA A 122 -10.91 0.81 5.37
N PHE A 123 -10.06 1.73 5.81
CA PHE A 123 -8.61 1.62 5.63
C PHE A 123 -7.94 0.80 6.75
N PRO A 124 -6.81 0.09 6.46
CA PRO A 124 -6.17 -0.05 5.16
C PRO A 124 -6.86 -1.07 4.25
N ILE A 125 -7.01 -0.75 2.97
CA ILE A 125 -7.45 -1.68 1.92
C ILE A 125 -6.21 -2.23 1.20
N LEU A 126 -6.09 -3.55 1.14
CA LEU A 126 -5.01 -4.23 0.44
C LEU A 126 -5.49 -4.69 -0.94
N GLY A 127 -4.66 -4.48 -1.95
CA GLY A 127 -4.87 -4.99 -3.30
C GLY A 127 -3.64 -5.75 -3.79
N ASP A 128 -3.75 -6.34 -4.95
CA ASP A 128 -2.67 -7.09 -5.57
C ASP A 128 -1.41 -6.24 -5.74
N ASP A 129 -0.25 -6.80 -5.38
CA ASP A 129 1.05 -6.17 -5.65
C ASP A 129 1.49 -6.50 -7.09
N PRO A 130 1.59 -5.52 -8.01
CA PRO A 130 2.04 -5.78 -9.37
C PRO A 130 3.44 -6.39 -9.49
N ARG A 131 4.26 -6.26 -8.44
CA ARG A 131 5.63 -6.80 -8.40
C ARG A 131 5.73 -8.21 -7.85
N ASP A 132 4.68 -8.69 -7.20
CA ASP A 132 4.68 -10.01 -6.57
C ASP A 132 3.32 -10.69 -6.75
N ALA A 133 3.32 -11.82 -7.45
CA ALA A 133 2.10 -12.55 -7.74
C ALA A 133 1.39 -13.14 -6.49
N THR A 134 2.09 -13.21 -5.37
CA THR A 134 1.58 -13.85 -4.13
C THR A 134 1.26 -12.85 -3.02
N ARG A 135 1.65 -11.58 -3.19
CA ARG A 135 1.51 -10.56 -2.13
C ARG A 135 0.41 -9.56 -2.43
N GLN A 136 -0.09 -9.00 -1.35
CA GLN A 136 -0.95 -7.82 -1.38
C GLN A 136 -0.23 -6.63 -0.75
N LYS A 137 -0.57 -5.43 -1.22
CA LYS A 137 0.03 -4.16 -0.79
C LYS A 137 -1.06 -3.10 -0.65
N VAL A 138 -0.82 -2.12 0.22
CA VAL A 138 -1.64 -0.91 0.25
C VAL A 138 -1.44 -0.13 -1.06
N PHE A 139 -2.51 0.41 -1.57
CA PHE A 139 -2.54 1.18 -2.81
C PHE A 139 -3.43 2.41 -2.65
N SER A 140 -3.35 3.33 -3.59
CA SER A 140 -4.30 4.44 -3.74
C SER A 140 -4.69 4.55 -5.19
N VAL A 141 -5.94 4.83 -5.46
CA VAL A 141 -6.49 4.89 -6.81
C VAL A 141 -7.37 6.13 -6.99
N SER A 142 -7.38 6.63 -8.21
CA SER A 142 -8.34 7.64 -8.68
C SER A 142 -8.87 7.20 -10.04
N ALA A 143 -10.19 7.30 -10.21
CA ALA A 143 -10.80 7.07 -11.51
C ALA A 143 -10.45 8.22 -12.47
N ILE A 144 -10.17 7.89 -13.72
CA ILE A 144 -10.01 8.85 -14.81
C ILE A 144 -11.37 8.94 -15.50
N PRO A 145 -12.04 10.11 -15.47
CA PRO A 145 -13.30 10.28 -16.19
C PRO A 145 -13.02 10.26 -17.70
N LEU A 146 -13.48 9.22 -18.36
CA LEU A 146 -13.51 9.13 -19.83
C LEU A 146 -14.83 9.79 -20.28
N HIS A 147 -14.74 10.83 -21.09
CA HIS A 147 -15.90 11.48 -21.72
C HIS A 147 -16.14 10.93 -23.10
#